data_a99c9f86b7c97f7c5371c7adeae2b51b
#
_entry.id   a99c9f86b7c97f7c5371c7adeae2b51b
#
_cell.length_a   1.000
_cell.length_b   1.000
_cell.length_c   1.000
_cell.angle_alpha   90.00
_cell.angle_beta   90.00
_cell.angle_gamma   90.00
#
_symmetry.space_group_name_H-M   'P 1'
#
loop_
_entity.id
_entity.type
_entity.pdbx_description
1 polymer ?
#
loop_
_entity_poly.entity_id
_entity_poly.type
_entity_poly.pdbx_seq_one_letter_code
_entity_poly.pdbx_strand_id
1 'polypeptide(L)'
;MSARTRPLVLTATLAAVLLGATACFPLPSPLGSDDAADAPTPVPTAEEFSTPGDEATATPDDFDDVFAERDEFFREQQLPMDGSPLVAVTPAQQDFIAQQRAYVEEQGLSWTASDESLSLALAGDACETAILSRHQVDASTMTAHVTTSPLFAQLIPADLDGAARTQAEAPIASVMVFGATFLCPDDGDQWVAAYQDVYGG
;
A
#
# COMPACT_ATOMS: atom_id res chain seq x y z
N MET A 1 -23.55 -57.06 18.79
CA MET A 1 -22.13 -56.95 18.40
C MET A 1 -21.82 -55.47 18.18
N SER A 2 -21.24 -54.82 19.18
CA SER A 2 -20.93 -53.37 19.17
C SER A 2 -19.47 -53.17 18.87
N ALA A 3 -19.19 -52.56 17.72
CA ALA A 3 -17.83 -52.13 17.34
C ALA A 3 -17.52 -50.75 17.96
N ARG A 4 -16.59 -50.69 18.90
CA ARG A 4 -16.06 -49.44 19.45
C ARG A 4 -14.91 -48.95 18.58
N THR A 5 -15.13 -47.83 17.92
CA THR A 5 -14.09 -47.10 17.17
C THR A 5 -13.33 -46.20 18.17
N ARG A 6 -12.01 -46.41 18.26
CA ARG A 6 -11.11 -45.56 19.09
C ARG A 6 -10.65 -44.38 18.25
N PRO A 7 -10.62 -43.13 18.77
CA PRO A 7 -10.01 -42.02 18.09
C PRO A 7 -8.49 -42.07 18.28
N LEU A 8 -7.76 -41.93 17.18
CA LEU A 8 -6.32 -41.70 17.13
C LEU A 8 -6.05 -40.24 17.46
N VAL A 9 -5.40 -40.00 18.61
CA VAL A 9 -4.88 -38.67 18.99
C VAL A 9 -3.53 -38.49 18.29
N LEU A 10 -3.48 -37.61 17.29
CA LEU A 10 -2.23 -37.17 16.66
C LEU A 10 -1.71 -35.95 17.45
N THR A 11 -0.70 -36.15 18.26
CA THR A 11 0.05 -35.08 18.92
C THR A 11 1.09 -34.53 17.94
N ALA A 12 0.83 -33.33 17.36
CA ALA A 12 1.82 -32.59 16.62
C ALA A 12 2.64 -31.72 17.60
N THR A 13 3.90 -32.07 17.79
CA THR A 13 4.90 -31.27 18.51
C THR A 13 5.42 -30.16 17.60
N LEU A 14 5.04 -28.91 17.87
CA LEU A 14 5.64 -27.74 17.25
C LEU A 14 6.96 -27.42 17.98
N ALA A 15 8.08 -27.58 17.29
CA ALA A 15 9.39 -27.11 17.76
C ALA A 15 9.52 -25.62 17.37
N ALA A 16 9.49 -24.74 18.38
CA ALA A 16 9.80 -23.32 18.23
C ALA A 16 11.32 -23.16 18.15
N VAL A 17 11.82 -22.72 16.98
CA VAL A 17 13.19 -22.26 16.81
C VAL A 17 13.21 -20.73 16.94
N LEU A 18 13.61 -20.25 18.11
CA LEU A 18 13.94 -18.85 18.37
C LEU A 18 15.38 -18.60 17.90
N LEU A 19 15.56 -18.00 16.75
CA LEU A 19 16.85 -17.42 16.33
C LEU A 19 16.79 -15.92 16.55
N GLY A 20 17.38 -15.47 17.65
CA GLY A 20 17.68 -14.08 17.90
C GLY A 20 18.83 -13.63 17.02
N ALA A 21 18.57 -12.67 16.13
CA ALA A 21 19.61 -11.91 15.41
C ALA A 21 19.55 -10.47 15.87
N THR A 22 20.40 -10.11 16.82
CA THR A 22 20.74 -8.73 17.13
C THR A 22 21.68 -8.21 16.04
N ALA A 23 21.16 -7.53 15.03
CA ALA A 23 21.96 -6.82 14.06
C ALA A 23 22.24 -5.40 14.58
N CYS A 24 23.45 -5.19 15.11
CA CYS A 24 24.01 -3.87 15.29
C CYS A 24 24.30 -3.25 13.91
N PHE A 25 23.61 -2.19 13.56
CA PHE A 25 23.95 -1.35 12.42
C PHE A 25 25.10 -0.41 12.82
N PRO A 26 26.26 -0.44 12.15
CA PRO A 26 27.25 0.62 12.29
C PRO A 26 26.81 1.85 11.50
N LEU A 27 26.67 2.99 12.21
CA LEU A 27 26.53 4.29 11.56
C LEU A 27 27.83 4.61 10.80
N PRO A 28 27.78 5.11 9.56
CA PRO A 28 28.94 5.69 8.92
C PRO A 28 29.26 7.05 9.55
N SER A 29 30.46 7.16 10.09
CA SER A 29 31.05 8.43 10.55
C SER A 29 31.37 9.35 9.37
N PRO A 30 31.20 10.67 9.52
CA PRO A 30 31.63 11.60 8.50
C PRO A 30 33.15 11.83 8.70
N LEU A 31 33.95 11.47 7.76
CA LEU A 31 35.36 11.82 7.71
C LEU A 31 35.73 12.33 6.32
N GLY A 32 36.25 13.51 6.35
CA GLY A 32 37.52 13.86 5.78
C GLY A 32 37.39 14.78 4.59
N SER A 33 37.56 16.05 4.88
CA SER A 33 38.02 17.05 3.91
C SER A 33 39.40 16.64 3.44
N ASP A 34 39.61 16.54 2.15
CA ASP A 34 40.89 16.76 1.54
C ASP A 34 40.73 17.56 0.26
N ASP A 35 41.40 18.68 0.24
CA ASP A 35 41.59 19.62 -0.84
C ASP A 35 42.15 18.94 -2.09
N ALA A 36 41.52 19.17 -3.22
CA ALA A 36 42.21 19.27 -4.50
C ALA A 36 41.40 20.20 -5.41
N ALA A 37 41.93 21.41 -5.56
CA ALA A 37 41.49 22.34 -6.58
C ALA A 37 41.65 21.72 -7.96
N ASP A 38 40.55 21.58 -8.70
CA ASP A 38 40.61 21.40 -10.14
C ASP A 38 39.60 22.32 -10.82
N ALA A 39 40.04 22.86 -11.94
CA ALA A 39 39.50 24.02 -12.61
C ALA A 39 38.06 23.79 -13.17
N PRO A 40 37.25 24.85 -13.33
CA PRO A 40 35.88 24.70 -13.84
C PRO A 40 35.91 24.34 -15.32
N THR A 41 35.39 23.17 -15.64
CA THR A 41 35.04 22.76 -16.99
C THR A 41 33.87 23.63 -17.49
N PRO A 42 33.91 24.18 -18.70
CA PRO A 42 32.83 25.04 -19.20
C PRO A 42 31.54 24.24 -19.35
N VAL A 43 30.49 24.79 -18.77
CA VAL A 43 29.12 24.34 -18.95
C VAL A 43 28.76 24.44 -20.41
N PRO A 44 28.28 23.40 -21.11
CA PRO A 44 27.76 23.54 -22.45
C PRO A 44 26.52 24.42 -22.44
N THR A 45 26.55 25.47 -23.28
CA THR A 45 25.44 26.36 -23.58
C THR A 45 24.24 25.54 -24.03
N ALA A 46 23.07 25.85 -23.49
CA ALA A 46 21.80 25.24 -23.87
C ALA A 46 21.54 25.52 -25.37
N GLU A 47 21.78 24.50 -26.19
CA GLU A 47 21.27 24.49 -27.56
C GLU A 47 19.94 23.73 -27.56
N GLU A 48 18.92 24.46 -27.96
CA GLU A 48 17.61 24.08 -28.51
C GLU A 48 17.24 22.59 -28.37
N PHE A 49 16.55 22.30 -27.29
CA PHE A 49 15.73 21.09 -27.22
C PHE A 49 14.45 21.38 -27.99
N SER A 50 14.39 20.93 -29.24
CA SER A 50 13.17 20.97 -30.05
C SER A 50 12.10 20.15 -29.36
N THR A 51 11.02 20.82 -28.98
CA THR A 51 9.83 20.26 -28.38
C THR A 51 9.10 19.36 -29.38
N PRO A 52 8.86 18.07 -29.10
CA PRO A 52 7.79 17.34 -29.75
C PRO A 52 6.51 17.52 -28.92
N GLY A 53 5.53 18.16 -29.54
CA GLY A 53 4.09 17.96 -29.39
C GLY A 53 3.46 18.05 -28.02
N ASP A 54 2.63 19.06 -27.80
CA ASP A 54 1.47 19.14 -26.89
C ASP A 54 1.34 18.06 -25.77
N GLU A 55 2.29 18.01 -24.85
CA GLU A 55 1.99 17.54 -23.50
C GLU A 55 1.26 18.71 -22.82
N ALA A 56 0.01 18.46 -22.45
CA ALA A 56 -0.76 19.38 -21.64
C ALA A 56 0.04 19.66 -20.36
N THR A 57 0.74 20.77 -20.33
CA THR A 57 1.50 21.21 -19.17
C THR A 57 0.49 21.53 -18.09
N ALA A 58 0.35 20.65 -17.07
CA ALA A 58 -0.47 20.90 -15.91
C ALA A 58 -0.08 22.27 -15.34
N THR A 59 -1.07 23.13 -15.12
CA THR A 59 -0.83 24.45 -14.55
C THR A 59 -0.62 24.32 -13.04
N PRO A 60 0.08 25.25 -12.36
CA PRO A 60 0.18 25.22 -10.90
C PRO A 60 -1.19 25.14 -10.20
N ASP A 61 -2.20 25.79 -10.74
CA ASP A 61 -3.58 25.77 -10.20
C ASP A 61 -4.20 24.37 -10.23
N ASP A 62 -3.84 23.53 -11.21
CA ASP A 62 -4.32 22.16 -11.33
C ASP A 62 -3.81 21.23 -10.20
N PHE A 63 -2.65 21.55 -9.60
CA PHE A 63 -2.12 20.79 -8.47
C PHE A 63 -2.74 21.24 -7.14
N ASP A 64 -3.01 22.55 -7.00
CA ASP A 64 -3.61 23.08 -5.78
C ASP A 64 -5.00 22.51 -5.56
N ASP A 65 -5.79 22.31 -6.62
CA ASP A 65 -7.12 21.69 -6.54
C ASP A 65 -7.06 20.23 -6.07
N VAL A 66 -6.12 19.43 -6.58
CA VAL A 66 -5.94 18.01 -6.23
C VAL A 66 -5.50 17.87 -4.77
N PHE A 67 -4.59 18.73 -4.29
CA PHE A 67 -4.17 18.69 -2.89
C PHE A 67 -5.27 19.17 -1.94
N ALA A 68 -6.08 20.15 -2.35
CA ALA A 68 -7.24 20.59 -1.58
C ALA A 68 -8.29 19.47 -1.43
N GLU A 69 -8.55 18.73 -2.49
CA GLU A 69 -9.45 17.58 -2.48
C GLU A 69 -8.92 16.45 -1.57
N ARG A 70 -7.63 16.15 -1.66
CA ARG A 70 -6.97 15.19 -0.78
C ARG A 70 -7.13 15.57 0.70
N ASP A 71 -6.86 16.82 1.04
CA ASP A 71 -7.00 17.33 2.42
C ASP A 71 -8.45 17.27 2.90
N GLU A 72 -9.40 17.53 2.01
CA GLU A 72 -10.83 17.37 2.27
C GLU A 72 -11.19 15.93 2.56
N PHE A 73 -10.73 14.98 1.73
CA PHE A 73 -10.92 13.55 1.95
C PHE A 73 -10.43 13.11 3.33
N PHE A 74 -9.19 13.45 3.72
CA PHE A 74 -8.67 13.09 5.04
C PHE A 74 -9.49 13.68 6.18
N ARG A 75 -9.98 14.91 6.01
CA ARG A 75 -10.85 15.56 7.00
C ARG A 75 -12.21 14.88 7.12
N GLU A 76 -12.85 14.54 5.99
CA GLU A 76 -14.14 13.85 5.96
C GLU A 76 -14.04 12.44 6.52
N GLN A 77 -13.00 11.72 6.18
CA GLN A 77 -12.70 10.40 6.72
C GLN A 77 -12.18 10.43 8.16
N GLN A 78 -11.94 11.62 8.72
CA GLN A 78 -11.40 11.81 10.08
C GLN A 78 -10.12 10.98 10.32
N LEU A 79 -9.27 10.84 9.29
CA LEU A 79 -8.04 10.08 9.37
C LEU A 79 -6.96 10.89 10.09
N PRO A 80 -6.38 10.38 11.20
CA PRO A 80 -5.31 11.06 11.89
C PRO A 80 -4.04 11.09 11.04
N MET A 81 -3.41 12.28 10.97
CA MET A 81 -2.16 12.49 10.23
C MET A 81 -0.92 12.40 11.12
N ASP A 82 -1.08 12.00 12.38
CA ASP A 82 -0.02 11.97 13.39
C ASP A 82 0.64 10.58 13.56
N GLY A 83 0.25 9.61 12.71
CA GLY A 83 0.74 8.24 12.78
C GLY A 83 0.13 7.38 13.88
N SER A 84 -0.95 7.86 14.54
CA SER A 84 -1.69 7.03 15.48
C SER A 84 -2.43 5.89 14.76
N PRO A 85 -2.70 4.76 15.44
CA PRO A 85 -3.48 3.67 14.87
C PRO A 85 -4.86 4.15 14.41
N LEU A 86 -5.27 3.73 13.21
CA LEU A 86 -6.57 4.07 12.65
C LEU A 86 -7.67 3.21 13.32
N VAL A 87 -8.81 3.84 13.55
CA VAL A 87 -10.02 3.20 14.06
C VAL A 87 -11.19 3.66 13.20
N ALA A 88 -12.13 2.78 12.90
CA ALA A 88 -13.30 3.10 12.09
C ALA A 88 -14.25 4.07 12.82
N VAL A 89 -14.36 5.31 12.34
CA VAL A 89 -15.16 6.37 12.93
C VAL A 89 -16.33 6.79 12.05
N THR A 90 -16.17 6.79 10.73
CA THR A 90 -17.27 7.10 9.79
C THR A 90 -18.14 5.88 9.52
N PRO A 91 -19.41 6.03 9.12
CA PRO A 91 -20.26 4.90 8.76
C PRO A 91 -19.65 4.02 7.66
N ALA A 92 -19.06 4.60 6.62
CA ALA A 92 -18.40 3.88 5.54
C ALA A 92 -17.24 3.02 6.04
N GLN A 93 -16.40 3.57 6.90
CA GLN A 93 -15.31 2.82 7.53
C GLN A 93 -15.83 1.67 8.40
N GLN A 94 -16.88 1.92 9.20
CA GLN A 94 -17.49 0.91 10.07
C GLN A 94 -18.08 -0.25 9.27
N ASP A 95 -18.75 0.04 8.16
CA ASP A 95 -19.33 -0.96 7.27
C ASP A 95 -18.23 -1.79 6.58
N PHE A 96 -17.17 -1.13 6.10
CA PHE A 96 -16.00 -1.81 5.55
C PHE A 96 -15.36 -2.76 6.56
N ILE A 97 -15.01 -2.25 7.75
CA ILE A 97 -14.34 -3.03 8.79
C ILE A 97 -15.22 -4.17 9.30
N ALA A 98 -16.53 -3.96 9.44
CA ALA A 98 -17.45 -5.02 9.84
C ALA A 98 -17.44 -6.19 8.85
N GLN A 99 -17.47 -5.90 7.53
CA GLN A 99 -17.47 -6.92 6.50
C GLN A 99 -16.10 -7.61 6.39
N GLN A 100 -15.01 -6.84 6.45
CA GLN A 100 -13.65 -7.38 6.41
C GLN A 100 -13.37 -8.30 7.60
N ARG A 101 -13.79 -7.89 8.80
CA ARG A 101 -13.68 -8.71 10.01
C ARG A 101 -14.47 -10.02 9.87
N ALA A 102 -15.74 -9.94 9.44
CA ALA A 102 -16.57 -11.11 9.25
C ALA A 102 -15.92 -12.11 8.29
N TYR A 103 -15.37 -11.63 7.17
CA TYR A 103 -14.65 -12.47 6.22
C TYR A 103 -13.43 -13.16 6.85
N VAL A 104 -12.59 -12.45 7.60
CA VAL A 104 -11.41 -13.01 8.25
C VAL A 104 -11.79 -14.08 9.30
N GLU A 105 -12.84 -13.80 10.09
CA GLU A 105 -13.34 -14.73 11.10
C GLU A 105 -13.97 -15.99 10.47
N GLU A 106 -14.65 -15.88 9.33
CA GLU A 106 -15.15 -17.02 8.56
C GLU A 106 -14.03 -17.94 8.03
N GLN A 107 -12.84 -17.38 7.77
CA GLN A 107 -11.64 -18.17 7.44
C GLN A 107 -10.99 -18.83 8.68
N GLY A 108 -11.56 -18.67 9.87
CA GLY A 108 -11.02 -19.19 11.13
C GLY A 108 -9.82 -18.43 11.66
N LEU A 109 -9.59 -17.22 11.16
CA LEU A 109 -8.52 -16.33 11.60
C LEU A 109 -9.01 -15.37 12.69
N SER A 110 -8.09 -14.86 13.50
CA SER A 110 -8.40 -13.86 14.52
C SER A 110 -8.28 -12.46 13.97
N TRP A 111 -9.20 -11.57 14.34
CA TRP A 111 -9.16 -10.15 14.03
C TRP A 111 -8.62 -9.34 15.20
N THR A 112 -7.75 -8.38 14.93
CA THR A 112 -7.11 -7.51 15.93
C THR A 112 -7.29 -6.03 15.58
N ALA A 113 -6.96 -5.14 16.54
CA ALA A 113 -6.93 -3.69 16.27
C ALA A 113 -5.87 -3.30 15.22
N SER A 114 -4.80 -4.09 15.09
CA SER A 114 -3.80 -3.87 14.05
C SER A 114 -4.33 -4.18 12.65
N ASP A 115 -5.17 -5.21 12.53
CA ASP A 115 -5.81 -5.56 11.25
C ASP A 115 -6.80 -4.48 10.81
N GLU A 116 -7.55 -3.91 11.76
CA GLU A 116 -8.44 -2.78 11.51
C GLU A 116 -7.66 -1.56 11.01
N SER A 117 -6.62 -1.17 11.75
CA SER A 117 -5.78 -0.03 11.40
C SER A 117 -5.12 -0.21 10.04
N LEU A 118 -4.59 -1.40 9.75
CA LEU A 118 -3.95 -1.70 8.46
C LEU A 118 -4.97 -1.66 7.31
N SER A 119 -6.15 -2.25 7.49
CA SER A 119 -7.20 -2.25 6.46
C SER A 119 -7.64 -0.84 6.12
N LEU A 120 -7.85 0.03 7.13
CA LEU A 120 -8.19 1.44 6.92
C LEU A 120 -7.06 2.21 6.24
N ALA A 121 -5.80 1.93 6.60
CA ALA A 121 -4.65 2.58 5.97
C ALA A 121 -4.53 2.20 4.49
N LEU A 122 -4.70 0.93 4.15
CA LEU A 122 -4.69 0.46 2.75
C LEU A 122 -5.81 1.10 1.92
N ALA A 123 -7.02 1.17 2.47
CA ALA A 123 -8.15 1.80 1.78
C ALA A 123 -7.95 3.31 1.60
N GLY A 124 -7.46 4.00 2.63
CA GLY A 124 -7.15 5.42 2.57
C GLY A 124 -6.06 5.76 1.56
N ASP A 125 -4.99 4.95 1.51
CA ASP A 125 -3.88 5.09 0.56
C ASP A 125 -4.35 4.93 -0.90
N ALA A 126 -5.27 3.98 -1.16
CA ALA A 126 -5.90 3.83 -2.48
C ALA A 126 -6.72 5.06 -2.88
N CYS A 127 -7.56 5.58 -1.98
CA CYS A 127 -8.38 6.76 -2.25
C CYS A 127 -7.50 8.01 -2.47
N GLU A 128 -6.45 8.20 -1.66
CA GLU A 128 -5.47 9.25 -1.87
C GLU A 128 -4.82 9.14 -3.26
N THR A 129 -4.44 7.93 -3.65
CA THR A 129 -3.85 7.67 -4.97
C THR A 129 -4.83 7.99 -6.11
N ALA A 130 -6.11 7.64 -5.97
CA ALA A 130 -7.13 7.99 -6.96
C ALA A 130 -7.25 9.51 -7.12
N ILE A 131 -7.36 10.26 -6.02
CA ILE A 131 -7.40 11.72 -6.03
C ILE A 131 -6.16 12.30 -6.72
N LEU A 132 -4.95 11.87 -6.30
CA LEU A 132 -3.69 12.35 -6.89
C LEU A 132 -3.54 11.99 -8.37
N SER A 133 -4.21 10.92 -8.82
CA SER A 133 -4.31 10.50 -10.22
C SER A 133 -5.51 11.14 -10.94
N ARG A 134 -6.17 12.15 -10.35
CA ARG A 134 -7.35 12.83 -10.90
C ARG A 134 -8.47 11.87 -11.25
N HIS A 135 -8.71 10.90 -10.35
CA HIS A 135 -9.71 9.84 -10.50
C HIS A 135 -9.53 8.98 -11.76
N GLN A 136 -8.28 8.85 -12.22
CA GLN A 136 -7.92 7.96 -13.32
C GLN A 136 -7.16 6.76 -12.79
N VAL A 137 -7.90 5.68 -12.52
CA VAL A 137 -7.36 4.45 -11.98
C VAL A 137 -7.45 3.34 -13.01
N ASP A 138 -6.30 2.79 -13.38
CA ASP A 138 -6.16 1.67 -14.31
C ASP A 138 -5.08 0.67 -13.82
N ALA A 139 -4.79 -0.34 -14.62
CA ALA A 139 -3.76 -1.34 -14.31
C ALA A 139 -2.37 -0.73 -14.07
N SER A 140 -2.05 0.37 -14.74
CA SER A 140 -0.76 1.06 -14.55
C SER A 140 -0.72 1.80 -13.22
N THR A 141 -1.82 2.45 -12.84
CA THR A 141 -2.01 3.10 -11.53
C THR A 141 -1.91 2.07 -10.40
N MET A 142 -2.59 0.93 -10.54
CA MET A 142 -2.52 -0.19 -9.58
C MET A 142 -1.07 -0.68 -9.41
N THR A 143 -0.38 -0.95 -10.53
CA THR A 143 1.01 -1.43 -10.50
C THR A 143 1.95 -0.41 -9.88
N ALA A 144 1.82 0.86 -10.23
CA ALA A 144 2.61 1.94 -9.65
C ALA A 144 2.37 2.07 -8.15
N HIS A 145 1.10 2.06 -7.72
CA HIS A 145 0.72 2.14 -6.31
C HIS A 145 1.35 1.02 -5.49
N VAL A 146 1.14 -0.24 -5.87
CA VAL A 146 1.68 -1.42 -5.16
C VAL A 146 3.20 -1.40 -5.09
N THR A 147 3.86 -0.89 -6.14
CA THR A 147 5.34 -0.82 -6.19
C THR A 147 5.90 0.31 -5.33
N THR A 148 5.20 1.43 -5.18
CA THR A 148 5.71 2.64 -4.51
C THR A 148 5.13 2.88 -3.12
N SER A 149 4.01 2.26 -2.77
CA SER A 149 3.38 2.43 -1.46
C SER A 149 4.27 1.90 -0.33
N PRO A 150 4.55 2.72 0.69
CA PRO A 150 5.27 2.28 1.88
C PRO A 150 4.56 1.17 2.65
N LEU A 151 3.23 1.08 2.56
CA LEU A 151 2.44 0.01 3.21
C LEU A 151 2.76 -1.34 2.56
N PHE A 152 2.71 -1.41 1.22
CA PHE A 152 3.09 -2.63 0.50
C PHE A 152 4.55 -3.01 0.75
N ALA A 153 5.46 -2.04 0.77
CA ALA A 153 6.88 -2.28 1.05
C ALA A 153 7.12 -2.87 2.46
N GLN A 154 6.26 -2.59 3.43
CA GLN A 154 6.35 -3.16 4.78
C GLN A 154 5.72 -4.55 4.89
N LEU A 155 4.70 -4.85 4.08
CA LEU A 155 3.93 -6.09 4.14
C LEU A 155 4.51 -7.20 3.26
N ILE A 156 5.26 -6.84 2.22
CA ILE A 156 5.80 -7.77 1.25
C ILE A 156 7.30 -7.92 1.46
N PRO A 157 7.81 -9.16 1.65
CA PRO A 157 9.25 -9.40 1.75
C PRO A 157 10.01 -8.85 0.53
N ALA A 158 11.09 -8.10 0.79
CA ALA A 158 11.84 -7.41 -0.25
C ALA A 158 12.62 -8.35 -1.20
N ASP A 159 12.80 -9.61 -0.79
CA ASP A 159 13.48 -10.66 -1.55
C ASP A 159 12.57 -11.42 -2.52
N LEU A 160 11.25 -11.13 -2.50
CA LEU A 160 10.32 -11.70 -3.47
C LEU A 160 10.40 -10.97 -4.81
N ASP A 161 10.37 -11.74 -5.88
CA ASP A 161 10.30 -11.24 -7.25
C ASP A 161 9.29 -12.02 -8.12
N GLY A 162 9.02 -11.51 -9.31
CA GLY A 162 8.16 -12.14 -10.31
C GLY A 162 6.85 -12.67 -9.76
N ALA A 163 6.50 -13.91 -10.09
CA ALA A 163 5.23 -14.53 -9.70
C ALA A 163 5.04 -14.65 -8.18
N ALA A 164 6.13 -14.87 -7.41
CA ALA A 164 6.05 -14.99 -5.96
C ALA A 164 5.65 -13.64 -5.33
N ARG A 165 6.20 -12.54 -5.84
CA ARG A 165 5.83 -11.19 -5.41
C ARG A 165 4.38 -10.88 -5.76
N THR A 166 3.95 -11.12 -7.01
CA THR A 166 2.56 -10.93 -7.44
C THR A 166 1.57 -11.73 -6.57
N GLN A 167 1.92 -12.97 -6.23
CA GLN A 167 1.09 -13.81 -5.34
C GLN A 167 0.99 -13.25 -3.91
N ALA A 168 2.04 -12.60 -3.41
CA ALA A 168 2.03 -11.96 -2.09
C ALA A 168 1.28 -10.63 -2.10
N GLU A 169 1.32 -9.89 -3.21
CA GLU A 169 0.63 -8.60 -3.40
C GLU A 169 -0.89 -8.75 -3.51
N ALA A 170 -1.37 -9.74 -4.27
CA ALA A 170 -2.78 -9.88 -4.59
C ALA A 170 -3.73 -9.87 -3.38
N PRO A 171 -3.50 -10.61 -2.28
CA PRO A 171 -4.39 -10.58 -1.13
C PRO A 171 -4.40 -9.21 -0.42
N ILE A 172 -3.27 -8.50 -0.37
CA ILE A 172 -3.17 -7.16 0.23
C ILE A 172 -3.92 -6.16 -0.66
N ALA A 173 -3.69 -6.20 -1.96
CA ALA A 173 -4.39 -5.38 -2.94
C ALA A 173 -5.91 -5.64 -2.94
N SER A 174 -6.35 -6.88 -2.68
CA SER A 174 -7.78 -7.17 -2.58
C SER A 174 -8.44 -6.48 -1.38
N VAL A 175 -7.77 -6.41 -0.22
CA VAL A 175 -8.28 -5.68 0.95
C VAL A 175 -8.32 -4.18 0.67
N MET A 176 -7.28 -3.64 0.05
CA MET A 176 -7.18 -2.25 -0.39
C MET A 176 -8.34 -1.86 -1.29
N VAL A 177 -8.55 -2.61 -2.37
CA VAL A 177 -9.62 -2.38 -3.35
C VAL A 177 -11.00 -2.52 -2.72
N PHE A 178 -11.21 -3.54 -1.90
CA PHE A 178 -12.46 -3.71 -1.18
C PHE A 178 -12.75 -2.50 -0.30
N GLY A 179 -11.77 -2.00 0.45
CA GLY A 179 -11.93 -0.80 1.28
C GLY A 179 -12.18 0.47 0.45
N ALA A 180 -11.55 0.64 -0.72
CA ALA A 180 -11.77 1.76 -1.61
C ALA A 180 -13.24 1.85 -2.08
N THR A 181 -13.93 0.71 -2.28
CA THR A 181 -15.36 0.72 -2.65
C THR A 181 -16.28 1.33 -1.58
N PHE A 182 -15.81 1.47 -0.34
CA PHE A 182 -16.54 2.10 0.77
C PHE A 182 -16.09 3.55 0.99
N LEU A 183 -14.78 3.82 0.96
CA LEU A 183 -14.23 5.11 1.34
C LEU A 183 -14.22 6.13 0.19
N CYS A 184 -14.08 5.67 -1.04
CA CYS A 184 -14.13 6.46 -2.27
C CYS A 184 -14.91 5.71 -3.35
N PRO A 185 -16.24 5.56 -3.16
CA PRO A 185 -17.08 4.71 -4.01
C PRO A 185 -17.09 5.14 -5.49
N ASP A 186 -16.85 6.42 -5.77
CA ASP A 186 -16.81 6.93 -7.15
C ASP A 186 -15.63 6.36 -7.95
N ASP A 187 -14.54 5.96 -7.28
CA ASP A 187 -13.36 5.32 -7.87
C ASP A 187 -13.37 3.79 -7.71
N GLY A 188 -14.28 3.26 -6.90
CA GLY A 188 -14.32 1.85 -6.51
C GLY A 188 -14.34 0.90 -7.71
N ASP A 189 -15.18 1.16 -8.70
CA ASP A 189 -15.30 0.33 -9.90
C ASP A 189 -14.01 0.31 -10.73
N GLN A 190 -13.30 1.44 -10.80
CA GLN A 190 -12.01 1.54 -11.49
C GLN A 190 -10.94 0.71 -10.76
N TRP A 191 -10.88 0.79 -9.42
CA TRP A 191 -9.97 -0.04 -8.62
C TRP A 191 -10.25 -1.53 -8.79
N VAL A 192 -11.53 -1.94 -8.81
CA VAL A 192 -11.93 -3.33 -9.06
C VAL A 192 -11.47 -3.78 -10.45
N ALA A 193 -11.68 -2.98 -11.48
CA ALA A 193 -11.23 -3.29 -12.83
C ALA A 193 -9.70 -3.40 -12.93
N ALA A 194 -8.97 -2.44 -12.36
CA ALA A 194 -7.52 -2.46 -12.30
C ALA A 194 -6.96 -3.70 -11.58
N TYR A 195 -7.59 -4.10 -10.48
CA TYR A 195 -7.23 -5.34 -9.77
C TYR A 195 -7.42 -6.58 -10.63
N GLN A 196 -8.54 -6.68 -11.35
CA GLN A 196 -8.80 -7.81 -12.26
C GLN A 196 -7.77 -7.87 -13.39
N ASP A 197 -7.39 -6.73 -13.94
CA ASP A 197 -6.40 -6.65 -15.02
C ASP A 197 -4.99 -7.08 -14.55
N VAL A 198 -4.62 -6.77 -13.30
CA VAL A 198 -3.28 -7.09 -12.75
C VAL A 198 -3.21 -8.48 -12.13
N TYR A 199 -4.24 -8.91 -11.40
CA TYR A 199 -4.21 -10.12 -10.57
C TYR A 199 -5.24 -11.19 -10.95
N GLY A 200 -6.19 -10.87 -11.83
CA GLY A 200 -7.32 -11.77 -12.18
C GLY A 200 -7.00 -12.80 -13.24
N GLY A 201 -5.73 -12.96 -13.67
CA GLY A 201 -5.26 -13.88 -14.72
C GLY A 201 -5.09 -15.33 -14.28
#